data_62bf0cbd3b352c95508813e603038782
#
_entry.id   62bf0cbd3b352c95508813e603038782
#
_cell.length_a   1.000
_cell.length_b   1.000
_cell.length_c   1.000
_cell.angle_alpha   90.00
_cell.angle_beta   90.00
_cell.angle_gamma   90.00
#
_symmetry.space_group_name_H-M   'P 1'
#
loop_
_entity.id
_entity.type
_entity.pdbx_description
1 polymer ?
#
loop_
_entity_poly.entity_id
_entity_poly.type
_entity_poly.pdbx_seq_one_letter_code
_entity_poly.pdbx_strand_id
1 'polypeptide(L)'
;MFLVMQVFFKEFLRIFQFFLVFAFGGSRWYIIHRFIMIWKNAVLFLIPRLNNRGTDGKGKGAVNMIFESHAHYDDEDFDTDREELLSSLAGHGIGTVINIGANLAGSEASVKLAEQYPFIYGAVGVHPSEVEELSEEGMERLRALCGHEKVVAVGETGLDYHYPEPAAALQKEWFARQLALAREVKLPVVIHSREAAKDTLDIMQAHRAGEIGGVVHCFSYAKEMAREYLDMDFYFGIGGVITFKNAKKLKEAVQYIPLDKILLETDSPYLSPEPHRGARNSSLNLPYVAEAIAELKGVSCEAVVEATERNARRLFGL
;
A
#
# COMPACT_ATOMS: atom_id res chain seq x y z
N MET A 1 -11.72 -22.48 28.73
CA MET A 1 -11.78 -21.07 28.34
C MET A 1 -12.31 -20.18 29.47
N PHE A 2 -13.47 -20.42 30.02
CA PHE A 2 -14.08 -19.60 31.10
C PHE A 2 -13.21 -19.53 32.40
N LEU A 3 -12.59 -20.62 32.79
CA LEU A 3 -11.79 -20.70 34.01
C LEU A 3 -10.46 -19.92 33.91
N VAL A 4 -9.84 -19.91 32.74
CA VAL A 4 -8.58 -19.17 32.49
C VAL A 4 -8.85 -17.66 32.46
N MET A 5 -9.95 -17.22 31.84
CA MET A 5 -10.39 -15.82 31.87
C MET A 5 -10.72 -15.33 33.29
N GLN A 6 -11.32 -16.18 34.13
CA GLN A 6 -11.62 -15.83 35.53
C GLN A 6 -10.33 -15.67 36.36
N VAL A 7 -9.31 -16.48 36.13
CA VAL A 7 -8.00 -16.34 36.80
C VAL A 7 -7.29 -15.07 36.37
N PHE A 8 -7.24 -14.77 35.06
CA PHE A 8 -6.62 -13.54 34.56
C PHE A 8 -7.37 -12.28 35.03
N PHE A 9 -8.69 -12.30 35.07
CA PHE A 9 -9.49 -11.18 35.57
C PHE A 9 -9.31 -10.95 37.08
N LYS A 10 -9.16 -12.03 37.88
CA LYS A 10 -8.86 -11.95 39.31
C LYS A 10 -7.47 -11.35 39.58
N GLU A 11 -6.46 -11.76 38.83
CA GLU A 11 -5.11 -11.21 39.00
C GLU A 11 -5.03 -9.75 38.51
N PHE A 12 -5.73 -9.41 37.45
CA PHE A 12 -5.86 -8.03 36.99
C PHE A 12 -6.49 -7.12 38.07
N LEU A 13 -7.60 -7.53 38.70
CA LEU A 13 -8.24 -6.79 39.77
C LEU A 13 -7.32 -6.63 40.98
N ARG A 14 -6.51 -7.63 41.29
CA ARG A 14 -5.56 -7.62 42.41
C ARG A 14 -4.41 -6.62 42.18
N ILE A 15 -3.87 -6.62 40.97
CA ILE A 15 -2.83 -5.65 40.56
C ILE A 15 -3.39 -4.24 40.50
N PHE A 16 -4.60 -4.06 39.99
CA PHE A 16 -5.28 -2.77 39.91
C PHE A 16 -5.60 -2.20 41.31
N GLN A 17 -6.05 -3.03 42.26
CA GLN A 17 -6.24 -2.62 43.65
C GLN A 17 -4.93 -2.24 44.34
N PHE A 18 -3.83 -2.95 44.08
CA PHE A 18 -2.52 -2.60 44.62
C PHE A 18 -2.06 -1.23 44.15
N PHE A 19 -2.26 -0.86 42.89
CA PHE A 19 -1.91 0.47 42.35
C PHE A 19 -2.82 1.59 42.87
N LEU A 20 -4.08 1.29 43.21
CA LEU A 20 -5.01 2.26 43.82
C LEU A 20 -4.61 2.66 45.24
N VAL A 21 -3.98 1.75 46.00
CA VAL A 21 -3.61 1.97 47.39
C VAL A 21 -2.30 2.75 47.55
N PHE A 22 -1.37 2.68 46.58
CA PHE A 22 -0.01 3.24 46.74
C PHE A 22 0.28 4.54 45.97
N ALA A 23 -0.67 5.19 45.34
CA ALA A 23 -0.41 6.38 44.54
C ALA A 23 -0.99 7.66 45.14
N PHE A 24 -0.21 8.38 45.94
CA PHE A 24 -0.41 9.78 46.26
C PHE A 24 0.55 10.65 45.42
N GLY A 25 0.03 11.47 44.49
CA GLY A 25 0.84 12.42 43.71
C GLY A 25 0.42 12.56 42.23
N GLY A 26 0.50 13.77 41.71
CA GLY A 26 -0.10 14.29 40.46
C GLY A 26 0.24 13.69 39.10
N SER A 27 0.85 12.49 39.02
CA SER A 27 1.22 11.85 37.75
C SER A 27 0.36 10.61 37.39
N ARG A 28 -0.78 10.48 38.03
CA ARG A 28 -1.65 9.28 38.01
C ARG A 28 -2.22 8.91 36.65
N TRP A 29 -2.63 9.89 35.87
CA TRP A 29 -3.32 9.65 34.60
C TRP A 29 -2.40 9.07 33.50
N TYR A 30 -1.14 9.48 33.49
CA TYR A 30 -0.21 9.04 32.46
C TYR A 30 0.17 7.55 32.61
N ILE A 31 0.37 7.08 33.84
CA ILE A 31 0.73 5.68 34.13
C ILE A 31 -0.47 4.75 33.87
N ILE A 32 -1.66 5.16 34.27
CA ILE A 32 -2.90 4.37 34.04
C ILE A 32 -3.21 4.28 32.56
N HIS A 33 -3.09 5.38 31.82
CA HIS A 33 -3.33 5.39 30.38
C HIS A 33 -2.34 4.50 29.61
N ARG A 34 -1.06 4.54 29.98
CA ARG A 34 -0.03 3.69 29.38
C ARG A 34 -0.22 2.20 29.71
N PHE A 35 -0.68 1.90 30.91
CA PHE A 35 -1.00 0.52 31.32
C PHE A 35 -2.23 -0.03 30.60
N ILE A 36 -3.26 0.77 30.42
CA ILE A 36 -4.47 0.38 29.64
C ILE A 36 -4.12 0.15 28.17
N MET A 37 -3.24 0.97 27.58
CA MET A 37 -2.79 0.81 26.19
C MET A 37 -1.93 -0.46 26.01
N ILE A 38 -1.00 -0.75 26.93
CA ILE A 38 -0.21 -1.98 26.91
C ILE A 38 -1.11 -3.21 27.07
N TRP A 39 -2.12 -3.13 27.95
CA TRP A 39 -3.04 -4.24 28.17
C TRP A 39 -4.01 -4.46 27.01
N LYS A 40 -4.51 -3.38 26.37
CA LYS A 40 -5.32 -3.48 25.15
C LYS A 40 -4.52 -4.18 24.03
N ASN A 41 -3.28 -3.83 23.85
CA ASN A 41 -2.41 -4.46 22.84
C ASN A 41 -2.07 -5.91 23.20
N ALA A 42 -1.85 -6.24 24.47
CA ALA A 42 -1.59 -7.61 24.91
C ALA A 42 -2.82 -8.52 24.76
N VAL A 43 -4.03 -8.01 25.03
CA VAL A 43 -5.28 -8.75 24.85
C VAL A 43 -5.60 -8.96 23.37
N LEU A 44 -5.41 -7.94 22.53
CA LEU A 44 -5.56 -8.06 21.07
C LEU A 44 -4.54 -9.04 20.45
N PHE A 45 -3.35 -9.18 21.05
CA PHE A 45 -2.32 -10.13 20.60
C PHE A 45 -2.56 -11.57 21.09
N LEU A 46 -3.26 -11.77 22.20
CA LEU A 46 -3.49 -13.08 22.82
C LEU A 46 -4.79 -13.76 22.35
N ILE A 47 -5.81 -13.01 21.99
CA ILE A 47 -7.10 -13.57 21.55
C ILE A 47 -6.96 -14.43 20.28
N PRO A 48 -6.20 -14.05 19.23
CA PRO A 48 -6.01 -14.93 18.07
C PRO A 48 -5.22 -16.20 18.37
N ARG A 49 -4.28 -16.18 19.34
CA ARG A 49 -3.46 -17.35 19.69
C ARG A 49 -4.17 -18.38 20.58
N LEU A 50 -5.21 -17.98 21.30
CA LEU A 50 -5.97 -18.90 22.16
C LEU A 50 -7.08 -19.64 21.39
N ASN A 51 -7.55 -19.12 20.26
CA ASN A 51 -8.52 -19.81 19.40
C ASN A 51 -7.90 -20.89 18.50
N ASN A 52 -6.56 -21.01 18.46
CA ASN A 52 -5.87 -21.94 17.56
C ASN A 52 -5.32 -23.20 18.28
N ARG A 53 -5.79 -23.53 19.49
CA ARG A 53 -5.47 -24.80 20.15
C ARG A 53 -6.71 -25.65 20.36
N GLY A 54 -6.95 -26.52 19.39
CA GLY A 54 -7.77 -27.72 19.58
C GLY A 54 -9.01 -27.80 18.73
N THR A 55 -8.90 -28.29 17.53
CA THR A 55 -9.73 -29.37 16.96
C THR A 55 -9.00 -29.91 15.74
N ASP A 56 -8.60 -31.17 15.79
CA ASP A 56 -8.23 -31.97 14.62
C ASP A 56 -9.46 -32.10 13.73
N GLY A 57 -9.47 -31.36 12.64
CA GLY A 57 -10.51 -31.40 11.64
C GLY A 57 -10.20 -30.32 10.59
N LYS A 58 -9.77 -30.75 9.42
CA LYS A 58 -9.48 -29.99 8.18
C LYS A 58 -9.78 -28.50 8.29
N GLY A 59 -8.76 -27.70 8.60
CA GLY A 59 -8.86 -26.25 8.74
C GLY A 59 -9.48 -25.65 7.48
N LYS A 60 -10.52 -24.86 7.63
CA LYS A 60 -10.83 -23.79 6.68
C LYS A 60 -9.60 -22.89 6.72
N GLY A 61 -8.78 -22.92 5.66
CA GLY A 61 -7.62 -22.05 5.50
C GLY A 61 -8.06 -20.60 5.74
N ALA A 62 -7.22 -19.80 6.37
CA ALA A 62 -7.40 -18.37 6.37
C ALA A 62 -7.63 -17.96 4.91
N VAL A 63 -8.75 -17.28 4.66
CA VAL A 63 -9.03 -16.77 3.31
C VAL A 63 -7.98 -15.70 3.06
N ASN A 64 -7.02 -15.97 2.16
CA ASN A 64 -6.04 -14.97 1.77
C ASN A 64 -6.81 -13.81 1.14
N MET A 65 -6.61 -12.61 1.68
CA MET A 65 -7.25 -11.40 1.19
C MET A 65 -6.33 -10.73 0.18
N ILE A 66 -6.89 -10.19 -0.89
CA ILE A 66 -6.14 -9.43 -1.88
C ILE A 66 -5.70 -8.10 -1.26
N PHE A 67 -4.45 -7.74 -1.50
CA PHE A 67 -3.87 -6.44 -1.16
C PHE A 67 -3.85 -5.58 -2.43
N GLU A 68 -4.58 -4.46 -2.41
CA GLU A 68 -4.57 -3.42 -3.43
C GLU A 68 -3.43 -2.46 -3.15
N SER A 69 -2.41 -2.43 -3.99
CA SER A 69 -1.22 -1.61 -3.73
C SER A 69 -1.28 -0.21 -4.35
N HIS A 70 -2.28 0.09 -5.21
CA HIS A 70 -2.38 1.38 -5.89
C HIS A 70 -3.80 1.68 -6.38
N ALA A 71 -4.50 2.58 -5.70
CA ALA A 71 -5.82 3.07 -6.08
C ALA A 71 -5.98 4.54 -5.68
N HIS A 72 -6.84 5.28 -6.39
CA HIS A 72 -7.18 6.69 -6.13
C HIS A 72 -8.66 6.81 -5.75
N TYR A 73 -9.03 6.29 -4.58
CA TYR A 73 -10.42 6.38 -4.09
C TYR A 73 -10.82 7.79 -3.63
N ASP A 74 -9.88 8.74 -3.60
CA ASP A 74 -10.15 10.18 -3.45
C ASP A 74 -10.64 10.86 -4.73
N ASP A 75 -10.50 10.21 -5.90
CA ASP A 75 -10.94 10.72 -7.20
C ASP A 75 -12.46 10.98 -7.25
N GLU A 76 -12.87 12.06 -7.96
CA GLU A 76 -14.25 12.49 -8.10
C GLU A 76 -15.16 11.44 -8.76
N ASP A 77 -14.62 10.55 -9.57
CA ASP A 77 -15.35 9.44 -10.16
C ASP A 77 -16.00 8.53 -9.12
N PHE A 78 -15.53 8.55 -7.87
CA PHE A 78 -16.10 7.78 -6.76
C PHE A 78 -17.06 8.56 -5.87
N ASP A 79 -17.25 9.85 -6.06
CA ASP A 79 -18.03 10.71 -5.15
C ASP A 79 -19.46 10.20 -4.89
N THR A 80 -20.06 9.56 -5.90
CA THR A 80 -21.45 9.09 -5.81
C THR A 80 -21.65 7.81 -5.02
N ASP A 81 -20.62 6.96 -4.88
CA ASP A 81 -20.73 5.61 -4.30
C ASP A 81 -19.49 5.14 -3.50
N ARG A 82 -18.54 6.05 -3.23
CA ARG A 82 -17.29 5.74 -2.53
C ARG A 82 -17.49 4.97 -1.25
N GLU A 83 -18.40 5.42 -0.39
CA GLU A 83 -18.67 4.79 0.91
C GLU A 83 -19.24 3.37 0.75
N GLU A 84 -20.21 3.19 -0.16
CA GLU A 84 -20.81 1.89 -0.45
C GLU A 84 -19.76 0.93 -1.01
N LEU A 85 -18.99 1.39 -1.99
CA LEU A 85 -17.93 0.59 -2.62
C LEU A 85 -16.87 0.16 -1.61
N LEU A 86 -16.28 1.09 -0.86
CA LEU A 86 -15.24 0.79 0.13
C LEU A 86 -15.76 -0.16 1.22
N SER A 87 -16.99 0.04 1.69
CA SER A 87 -17.61 -0.84 2.69
C SER A 87 -17.82 -2.27 2.18
N SER A 88 -17.95 -2.45 0.86
CA SER A 88 -18.17 -3.75 0.24
C SER A 88 -16.90 -4.58 0.03
N LEU A 89 -15.71 -3.94 -0.01
CA LEU A 89 -14.44 -4.55 -0.44
C LEU A 89 -14.08 -5.80 0.37
N ALA A 90 -14.21 -5.75 1.69
CA ALA A 90 -13.91 -6.89 2.56
C ALA A 90 -14.77 -8.12 2.25
N GLY A 91 -16.05 -7.91 1.92
CA GLY A 91 -16.97 -8.98 1.50
C GLY A 91 -16.59 -9.64 0.17
N HIS A 92 -15.78 -8.96 -0.63
CA HIS A 92 -15.27 -9.44 -1.92
C HIS A 92 -13.81 -9.90 -1.86
N GLY A 93 -13.25 -10.08 -0.66
CA GLY A 93 -11.91 -10.62 -0.49
C GLY A 93 -10.77 -9.59 -0.62
N ILE A 94 -11.07 -8.28 -0.61
CA ILE A 94 -10.06 -7.22 -0.58
C ILE A 94 -9.81 -6.83 0.87
N GLY A 95 -8.58 -7.02 1.36
CA GLY A 95 -8.26 -6.88 2.78
C GLY A 95 -7.50 -5.63 3.15
N THR A 96 -6.76 -5.05 2.21
CA THR A 96 -5.94 -3.85 2.42
C THR A 96 -5.89 -3.05 1.13
N VAL A 97 -5.90 -1.73 1.25
CA VAL A 97 -5.81 -0.79 0.12
C VAL A 97 -4.78 0.29 0.47
N ILE A 98 -3.90 0.59 -0.47
CA ILE A 98 -3.09 1.81 -0.44
C ILE A 98 -3.77 2.84 -1.35
N ASN A 99 -4.30 3.91 -0.76
CA ASN A 99 -4.80 5.05 -1.51
C ASN A 99 -3.63 6.00 -1.81
N ILE A 100 -3.51 6.42 -3.04
CA ILE A 100 -2.34 7.15 -3.53
C ILE A 100 -2.71 8.60 -3.81
N GLY A 101 -2.00 9.54 -3.18
CA GLY A 101 -2.13 10.95 -3.50
C GLY A 101 -1.39 11.30 -4.78
N ALA A 102 -2.09 11.93 -5.73
CA ALA A 102 -1.50 12.40 -6.99
C ALA A 102 -1.10 13.89 -6.96
N ASN A 103 -1.58 14.64 -5.96
CA ASN A 103 -1.27 16.05 -5.70
C ASN A 103 -1.39 16.35 -4.20
N LEU A 104 -1.14 17.59 -3.78
CA LEU A 104 -1.20 17.95 -2.35
C LEU A 104 -2.58 17.72 -1.75
N ALA A 105 -3.64 18.07 -2.47
CA ALA A 105 -5.02 17.86 -2.00
C ALA A 105 -5.38 16.37 -1.93
N GLY A 106 -5.01 15.58 -2.94
CA GLY A 106 -5.17 14.13 -2.97
C GLY A 106 -4.35 13.41 -1.88
N SER A 107 -3.14 13.91 -1.58
CA SER A 107 -2.34 13.42 -0.46
C SER A 107 -3.03 13.62 0.90
N GLU A 108 -3.65 14.79 1.12
CA GLU A 108 -4.45 15.05 2.32
C GLU A 108 -5.73 14.19 2.36
N ALA A 109 -6.37 14.00 1.20
CA ALA A 109 -7.56 13.15 1.08
C ALA A 109 -7.23 11.68 1.35
N SER A 110 -6.07 11.20 0.89
CA SER A 110 -5.56 9.84 1.17
C SER A 110 -5.38 9.60 2.66
N VAL A 111 -4.83 10.56 3.40
CA VAL A 111 -4.72 10.48 4.86
C VAL A 111 -6.10 10.43 5.51
N LYS A 112 -7.05 11.27 5.08
CA LYS A 112 -8.43 11.27 5.61
C LYS A 112 -9.14 9.94 5.37
N LEU A 113 -9.01 9.36 4.19
CA LEU A 113 -9.55 8.02 3.90
C LEU A 113 -8.92 6.95 4.81
N ALA A 114 -7.61 7.02 5.00
CA ALA A 114 -6.91 6.09 5.88
C ALA A 114 -7.34 6.22 7.35
N GLU A 115 -7.68 7.41 7.84
CA GLU A 115 -8.25 7.61 9.17
C GLU A 115 -9.67 7.03 9.31
N GLN A 116 -10.49 7.13 8.24
CA GLN A 116 -11.87 6.67 8.24
C GLN A 116 -11.99 5.14 8.13
N TYR A 117 -11.11 4.50 7.36
CA TYR A 117 -11.18 3.08 7.07
C TYR A 117 -9.96 2.34 7.62
N PRO A 118 -10.12 1.36 8.54
CA PRO A 118 -9.00 0.69 9.19
C PRO A 118 -8.11 -0.12 8.21
N PHE A 119 -8.66 -0.54 7.08
CA PHE A 119 -7.98 -1.31 6.04
C PHE A 119 -7.33 -0.46 4.95
N ILE A 120 -7.52 0.87 4.99
CA ILE A 120 -6.88 1.81 4.06
C ILE A 120 -5.64 2.42 4.71
N TYR A 121 -4.59 2.53 3.92
CA TYR A 121 -3.36 3.25 4.18
C TYR A 121 -3.13 4.26 3.07
N GLY A 122 -2.31 5.29 3.31
CA GLY A 122 -2.02 6.34 2.35
C GLY A 122 -0.60 6.30 1.84
N ALA A 123 -0.41 6.67 0.57
CA ALA A 123 0.84 7.21 0.08
C ALA A 123 0.66 8.69 -0.25
N VAL A 124 1.67 9.50 0.00
CA VAL A 124 1.61 10.95 -0.17
C VAL A 124 2.73 11.44 -1.08
N GLY A 125 2.37 12.18 -2.11
CA GLY A 125 3.29 12.67 -3.12
C GLY A 125 2.60 13.55 -4.14
N VAL A 126 3.35 13.93 -5.18
CA VAL A 126 2.83 14.70 -6.30
C VAL A 126 3.28 14.06 -7.60
N HIS A 127 2.28 13.64 -8.37
CA HIS A 127 2.43 13.03 -9.69
C HIS A 127 3.14 13.98 -10.67
N PRO A 128 3.94 13.48 -11.62
CA PRO A 128 4.65 14.33 -12.58
C PRO A 128 3.77 15.31 -13.36
N SER A 129 2.49 15.03 -13.59
CA SER A 129 1.55 15.96 -14.22
C SER A 129 1.17 17.16 -13.36
N GLU A 130 1.35 17.08 -12.04
CA GLU A 130 0.90 18.06 -11.06
C GLU A 130 2.06 18.83 -10.40
N VAL A 131 3.30 18.62 -10.84
CA VAL A 131 4.49 19.18 -10.18
C VAL A 131 4.60 20.69 -10.27
N GLU A 132 3.80 21.38 -11.10
CA GLU A 132 3.73 22.84 -11.14
C GLU A 132 3.17 23.44 -9.84
N GLU A 133 2.37 22.69 -9.07
CA GLU A 133 1.88 23.12 -7.77
C GLU A 133 2.93 23.04 -6.65
N LEU A 134 4.03 22.30 -6.88
CA LEU A 134 5.05 22.09 -5.87
C LEU A 134 5.89 23.34 -5.62
N SER A 135 6.17 23.55 -4.35
CA SER A 135 7.01 24.60 -3.78
C SER A 135 7.72 24.07 -2.54
N GLU A 136 8.57 24.87 -1.92
CA GLU A 136 9.16 24.50 -0.61
C GLU A 136 8.07 24.27 0.44
N GLU A 137 7.03 25.08 0.46
CA GLU A 137 5.89 24.91 1.38
C GLU A 137 5.13 23.60 1.07
N GLY A 138 4.91 23.26 -0.19
CA GLY A 138 4.31 21.99 -0.59
C GLY A 138 5.13 20.79 -0.12
N MET A 139 6.46 20.86 -0.22
CA MET A 139 7.34 19.81 0.30
C MET A 139 7.28 19.67 1.81
N GLU A 140 7.18 20.78 2.55
CA GLU A 140 6.99 20.73 4.01
C GLU A 140 5.63 20.11 4.39
N ARG A 141 4.57 20.39 3.61
CA ARG A 141 3.27 19.74 3.81
C ARG A 141 3.37 18.23 3.58
N LEU A 142 4.00 17.76 2.48
CA LEU A 142 4.23 16.34 2.25
C LEU A 142 5.02 15.70 3.39
N ARG A 143 6.10 16.37 3.86
CA ARG A 143 6.89 15.91 5.00
C ARG A 143 6.06 15.74 6.26
N ALA A 144 5.17 16.69 6.54
CA ALA A 144 4.26 16.62 7.69
C ALA A 144 3.29 15.43 7.56
N LEU A 145 2.71 15.21 6.37
CA LEU A 145 1.82 14.08 6.10
C LEU A 145 2.53 12.73 6.25
N CYS A 146 3.81 12.62 5.85
CA CYS A 146 4.62 11.41 6.04
C CYS A 146 4.78 11.02 7.52
N GLY A 147 4.55 11.92 8.46
CA GLY A 147 4.58 11.63 9.90
C GLY A 147 3.33 10.92 10.42
N HIS A 148 2.29 10.76 9.62
CA HIS A 148 1.05 10.11 10.02
C HIS A 148 1.21 8.57 10.02
N GLU A 149 0.71 7.89 11.07
CA GLU A 149 0.89 6.44 11.27
C GLU A 149 0.33 5.55 10.15
N LYS A 150 -0.63 6.08 9.38
CA LYS A 150 -1.27 5.37 8.27
C LYS A 150 -0.64 5.72 6.91
N VAL A 151 0.36 6.58 6.86
CA VAL A 151 1.12 6.87 5.64
C VAL A 151 2.30 5.91 5.56
N VAL A 152 2.33 5.12 4.49
CA VAL A 152 3.26 4.00 4.33
C VAL A 152 4.21 4.13 3.14
N ALA A 153 4.06 5.17 2.32
CA ALA A 153 4.95 5.43 1.18
C ALA A 153 4.97 6.91 0.79
N VAL A 154 6.02 7.33 0.10
CA VAL A 154 6.07 8.60 -0.64
C VAL A 154 5.73 8.30 -2.10
N GLY A 155 4.73 8.94 -2.61
CA GLY A 155 4.24 8.79 -3.97
C GLY A 155 2.75 9.16 -4.09
N GLU A 156 2.31 9.29 -5.29
CA GLU A 156 2.93 8.91 -6.56
C GLU A 156 3.94 9.98 -6.99
N THR A 157 5.11 9.56 -7.44
CA THR A 157 6.16 10.46 -7.94
C THR A 157 6.90 9.82 -9.10
N GLY A 158 7.52 10.61 -9.97
CA GLY A 158 8.26 10.06 -11.10
C GLY A 158 8.27 10.97 -12.32
N LEU A 159 8.14 10.35 -13.51
CA LEU A 159 8.17 11.05 -14.80
C LEU A 159 7.06 10.55 -15.73
N ASP A 160 6.38 11.49 -16.39
CA ASP A 160 5.41 11.23 -17.46
C ASP A 160 5.71 12.14 -18.66
N TYR A 161 6.11 11.54 -19.79
CA TYR A 161 6.41 12.27 -21.02
C TYR A 161 5.35 12.09 -22.11
N HIS A 162 4.23 11.48 -21.74
CA HIS A 162 3.11 11.31 -22.66
C HIS A 162 2.46 12.66 -23.03
N TYR A 163 2.45 13.59 -22.09
CA TYR A 163 2.01 14.95 -22.31
C TYR A 163 3.21 15.90 -22.34
N PRO A 164 3.17 17.00 -23.16
CA PRO A 164 4.30 17.92 -23.27
C PRO A 164 4.52 18.78 -22.01
N GLU A 165 3.51 18.94 -21.19
CA GLU A 165 3.53 19.73 -19.94
C GLU A 165 3.10 18.87 -18.76
N PRO A 166 3.65 19.09 -17.56
CA PRO A 166 4.78 20.01 -17.24
C PRO A 166 6.10 19.61 -17.92
N ALA A 167 6.98 20.61 -18.16
CA ALA A 167 8.26 20.35 -18.82
C ALA A 167 9.10 19.28 -18.10
N ALA A 168 9.74 18.39 -18.86
CA ALA A 168 10.54 17.29 -18.33
C ALA A 168 11.60 17.73 -17.30
N ALA A 169 12.19 18.91 -17.45
CA ALA A 169 13.16 19.43 -16.50
C ALA A 169 12.55 19.66 -15.11
N LEU A 170 11.35 20.20 -15.05
CA LEU A 170 10.62 20.43 -13.80
C LEU A 170 10.20 19.11 -13.16
N GLN A 171 9.69 18.15 -13.95
CA GLN A 171 9.36 16.82 -13.46
C GLN A 171 10.58 16.13 -12.82
N LYS A 172 11.75 16.19 -13.47
CA LYS A 172 13.02 15.62 -12.98
C LYS A 172 13.46 16.24 -11.65
N GLU A 173 13.36 17.58 -11.54
CA GLU A 173 13.71 18.29 -10.31
C GLU A 173 12.86 17.80 -9.14
N TRP A 174 11.52 17.80 -9.29
CA TRP A 174 10.63 17.41 -8.22
C TRP A 174 10.65 15.90 -7.92
N PHE A 175 10.89 15.07 -8.91
CA PHE A 175 11.12 13.65 -8.69
C PHE A 175 12.34 13.41 -7.79
N ALA A 176 13.48 14.05 -8.10
CA ALA A 176 14.68 13.96 -7.28
C ALA A 176 14.43 14.43 -5.83
N ARG A 177 13.66 15.49 -5.64
CA ARG A 177 13.32 16.04 -4.32
C ARG A 177 12.39 15.12 -3.52
N GLN A 178 11.41 14.49 -4.17
CA GLN A 178 10.54 13.52 -3.50
C GLN A 178 11.29 12.22 -3.15
N LEU A 179 12.27 11.78 -3.96
CA LEU A 179 13.18 10.70 -3.57
C LEU A 179 14.02 11.06 -2.33
N ALA A 180 14.50 12.32 -2.25
CA ALA A 180 15.22 12.81 -1.08
C ALA A 180 14.33 12.83 0.17
N LEU A 181 13.07 13.27 0.04
CA LEU A 181 12.08 13.21 1.12
C LEU A 181 11.85 11.77 1.59
N ALA A 182 11.61 10.82 0.67
CA ALA A 182 11.39 9.43 1.01
C ALA A 182 12.55 8.82 1.81
N ARG A 183 13.79 9.16 1.44
CA ARG A 183 14.99 8.76 2.18
C ARG A 183 15.02 9.36 3.58
N GLU A 184 14.70 10.65 3.71
CA GLU A 184 14.67 11.38 4.98
C GLU A 184 13.66 10.74 5.96
N VAL A 185 12.44 10.50 5.48
CA VAL A 185 11.35 9.95 6.29
C VAL A 185 11.38 8.42 6.41
N LYS A 186 12.26 7.75 5.65
CA LYS A 186 12.46 6.29 5.63
C LYS A 186 11.21 5.52 5.22
N LEU A 187 10.49 6.02 4.24
CA LEU A 187 9.36 5.36 3.61
C LEU A 187 9.73 4.90 2.20
N PRO A 188 9.20 3.76 1.72
CA PRO A 188 9.36 3.32 0.33
C PRO A 188 8.70 4.31 -0.63
N VAL A 189 9.06 4.21 -1.92
CA VAL A 189 8.52 5.08 -2.96
C VAL A 189 7.57 4.34 -3.91
N VAL A 190 6.53 5.03 -4.36
CA VAL A 190 5.65 4.59 -5.45
C VAL A 190 6.00 5.39 -6.69
N ILE A 191 6.59 4.71 -7.69
CA ILE A 191 7.19 5.33 -8.87
C ILE A 191 6.25 5.25 -10.07
N HIS A 192 5.90 6.41 -10.61
CA HIS A 192 5.28 6.56 -11.92
C HIS A 192 6.34 6.67 -13.00
N SER A 193 6.17 5.95 -14.11
CA SER A 193 7.06 6.08 -15.27
C SER A 193 6.28 5.80 -16.56
N ARG A 194 6.04 6.84 -17.35
CA ARG A 194 5.36 6.72 -18.63
C ARG A 194 6.14 7.43 -19.74
N GLU A 195 6.53 6.66 -20.77
CA GLU A 195 7.36 7.13 -21.88
C GLU A 195 8.70 7.77 -21.45
N ALA A 196 9.12 7.52 -20.19
CA ALA A 196 10.27 8.16 -19.53
C ALA A 196 11.28 7.15 -18.96
N ALA A 197 11.26 5.90 -19.43
CA ALA A 197 11.99 4.77 -18.83
C ALA A 197 13.46 5.05 -18.50
N LYS A 198 14.20 5.64 -19.46
CA LYS A 198 15.62 5.90 -19.25
C LYS A 198 15.88 6.97 -18.20
N ASP A 199 15.19 8.10 -18.28
CA ASP A 199 15.39 9.21 -17.36
C ASP A 199 14.93 8.85 -15.95
N THR A 200 13.85 8.08 -15.82
CA THR A 200 13.39 7.52 -14.54
C THR A 200 14.48 6.67 -13.92
N LEU A 201 15.04 5.71 -14.68
CA LEU A 201 16.10 4.83 -14.20
C LEU A 201 17.35 5.63 -13.81
N ASP A 202 17.80 6.56 -14.66
CA ASP A 202 19.00 7.36 -14.41
C ASP A 202 18.87 8.18 -13.11
N ILE A 203 17.71 8.79 -12.86
CA ILE A 203 17.46 9.55 -11.63
C ILE A 203 17.40 8.61 -10.42
N MET A 204 16.71 7.48 -10.53
CA MET A 204 16.65 6.50 -9.45
C MET A 204 18.04 5.98 -9.07
N GLN A 205 18.89 5.70 -10.05
CA GLN A 205 20.28 5.29 -9.81
C GLN A 205 21.12 6.41 -9.19
N ALA A 206 21.05 7.64 -9.74
CA ALA A 206 21.77 8.81 -9.23
C ALA A 206 21.41 9.12 -7.77
N HIS A 207 20.15 8.93 -7.40
CA HIS A 207 19.65 9.12 -6.04
C HIS A 207 19.64 7.85 -5.20
N ARG A 208 20.28 6.76 -5.68
CA ARG A 208 20.39 5.47 -4.97
C ARG A 208 19.05 4.97 -4.42
N ALA A 209 18.01 4.99 -5.27
CA ALA A 209 16.64 4.62 -4.86
C ALA A 209 16.54 3.19 -4.32
N GLY A 210 17.44 2.27 -4.71
CA GLY A 210 17.53 0.92 -4.15
C GLY A 210 17.79 0.87 -2.64
N GLU A 211 18.36 1.93 -2.04
CA GLU A 211 18.53 2.03 -0.59
C GLU A 211 17.25 2.49 0.12
N ILE A 212 16.29 3.07 -0.63
CA ILE A 212 14.99 3.49 -0.13
C ILE A 212 14.02 2.32 -0.23
N GLY A 213 14.04 1.60 -1.38
CA GLY A 213 13.07 0.59 -1.77
C GLY A 213 11.79 1.21 -2.31
N GLY A 214 11.00 0.41 -3.03
CA GLY A 214 9.76 0.91 -3.61
C GLY A 214 9.13 -0.03 -4.61
N VAL A 215 8.12 0.50 -5.30
CA VAL A 215 7.41 -0.16 -6.39
C VAL A 215 7.41 0.74 -7.62
N VAL A 216 7.68 0.16 -8.78
CA VAL A 216 7.33 0.80 -10.06
C VAL A 216 5.90 0.40 -10.37
N HIS A 217 4.98 1.34 -10.14
CA HIS A 217 3.57 1.11 -10.35
C HIS A 217 3.23 1.07 -11.84
N CYS A 218 2.12 0.43 -12.20
CA CYS A 218 1.61 0.29 -13.57
C CYS A 218 2.71 -0.11 -14.59
N PHE A 219 3.60 -1.03 -14.14
CA PHE A 219 4.77 -1.41 -14.95
C PHE A 219 4.32 -1.91 -16.32
N SER A 220 4.80 -1.26 -17.38
CA SER A 220 4.39 -1.54 -18.76
C SER A 220 5.56 -1.68 -19.75
N TYR A 221 6.79 -1.67 -19.24
CA TYR A 221 8.00 -1.80 -20.06
C TYR A 221 8.37 -3.25 -20.37
N ALA A 222 9.39 -3.44 -21.20
CA ALA A 222 9.91 -4.75 -21.55
C ALA A 222 10.78 -5.35 -20.42
N LYS A 223 11.07 -6.66 -20.51
CA LYS A 223 11.85 -7.40 -19.51
C LYS A 223 13.25 -6.85 -19.24
N GLU A 224 13.85 -6.20 -20.24
CA GLU A 224 15.18 -5.56 -20.09
C GLU A 224 15.12 -4.46 -19.02
N MET A 225 14.06 -3.66 -19.02
CA MET A 225 13.84 -2.64 -18.01
C MET A 225 13.46 -3.24 -16.66
N ALA A 226 12.69 -4.35 -16.65
CA ALA A 226 12.40 -5.06 -15.43
C ALA A 226 13.68 -5.55 -14.73
N ARG A 227 14.69 -5.98 -15.49
CA ARG A 227 15.98 -6.39 -14.91
C ARG A 227 16.67 -5.25 -14.16
N GLU A 228 16.71 -4.05 -14.75
CA GLU A 228 17.33 -2.88 -14.11
C GLU A 228 16.67 -2.54 -12.76
N TYR A 229 15.34 -2.61 -12.70
CA TYR A 229 14.60 -2.38 -11.45
C TYR A 229 14.75 -3.54 -10.45
N LEU A 230 14.88 -4.80 -10.92
CA LEU A 230 15.20 -5.94 -10.05
C LEU A 230 16.59 -5.81 -9.42
N ASP A 231 17.58 -5.29 -10.17
CA ASP A 231 18.92 -5.04 -9.66
C ASP A 231 18.95 -3.96 -8.56
N MET A 232 17.92 -3.11 -8.48
CA MET A 232 17.69 -2.15 -7.40
C MET A 232 16.75 -2.69 -6.30
N ASP A 233 16.38 -3.95 -6.34
CA ASP A 233 15.46 -4.63 -5.40
C ASP A 233 14.02 -4.09 -5.39
N PHE A 234 13.57 -3.41 -6.44
CA PHE A 234 12.23 -2.85 -6.57
C PHE A 234 11.15 -3.91 -6.81
N TYR A 235 9.93 -3.61 -6.37
CA TYR A 235 8.72 -4.32 -6.72
C TYR A 235 8.07 -3.76 -7.97
N PHE A 236 7.11 -4.53 -8.52
CA PHE A 236 6.40 -4.21 -9.76
C PHE A 236 4.90 -4.25 -9.50
N GLY A 237 4.23 -3.11 -9.64
CA GLY A 237 2.79 -3.02 -9.67
C GLY A 237 2.25 -3.54 -11.00
N ILE A 238 1.41 -4.55 -10.94
CA ILE A 238 0.79 -5.16 -12.12
C ILE A 238 -0.72 -5.00 -12.01
N GLY A 239 -1.28 -4.23 -12.93
CA GLY A 239 -2.69 -3.88 -12.99
C GLY A 239 -3.43 -4.47 -14.19
N GLY A 240 -4.62 -3.93 -14.47
CA GLY A 240 -5.57 -4.42 -15.48
C GLY A 240 -5.01 -4.60 -16.89
N VAL A 241 -3.98 -3.85 -17.25
CA VAL A 241 -3.31 -3.90 -18.57
C VAL A 241 -2.79 -5.30 -18.90
N ILE A 242 -2.43 -6.13 -17.88
CA ILE A 242 -1.95 -7.51 -18.09
C ILE A 242 -2.98 -8.38 -18.83
N THR A 243 -4.27 -8.08 -18.70
CA THR A 243 -5.35 -8.83 -19.34
C THR A 243 -5.51 -8.49 -20.83
N PHE A 244 -4.93 -7.36 -21.29
CA PHE A 244 -5.12 -6.87 -22.65
C PHE A 244 -4.45 -7.78 -23.70
N LYS A 245 -5.13 -7.98 -24.85
CA LYS A 245 -4.61 -8.83 -25.92
C LYS A 245 -3.30 -8.31 -26.53
N ASN A 246 -3.10 -6.99 -26.55
CA ASN A 246 -1.93 -6.34 -27.14
C ASN A 246 -0.79 -6.10 -26.12
N ALA A 247 -0.93 -6.49 -24.87
CA ALA A 247 0.09 -6.28 -23.81
C ALA A 247 1.23 -7.33 -23.87
N LYS A 248 1.73 -7.67 -25.07
CA LYS A 248 2.73 -8.75 -25.23
C LYS A 248 4.02 -8.50 -24.44
N LYS A 249 4.56 -7.28 -24.52
CA LYS A 249 5.81 -6.90 -23.79
C LYS A 249 5.65 -7.04 -22.28
N LEU A 250 4.53 -6.56 -21.74
CA LEU A 250 4.23 -6.69 -20.33
C LEU A 250 4.10 -8.15 -19.91
N LYS A 251 3.41 -9.00 -20.71
CA LYS A 251 3.26 -10.43 -20.42
C LYS A 251 4.61 -11.14 -20.39
N GLU A 252 5.51 -10.84 -21.33
CA GLU A 252 6.88 -11.36 -21.33
C GLU A 252 7.68 -10.88 -20.10
N ALA A 253 7.52 -9.61 -19.72
CA ALA A 253 8.15 -9.06 -18.50
C ALA A 253 7.61 -9.73 -17.24
N VAL A 254 6.28 -9.89 -17.10
CA VAL A 254 5.67 -10.57 -15.95
C VAL A 254 6.12 -12.03 -15.87
N GLN A 255 6.27 -12.75 -16.99
CA GLN A 255 6.86 -14.09 -16.96
C GLN A 255 8.30 -14.12 -16.41
N TYR A 256 9.08 -13.08 -16.70
CA TYR A 256 10.47 -12.93 -16.24
C TYR A 256 10.59 -12.49 -14.77
N ILE A 257 9.78 -11.51 -14.34
CA ILE A 257 9.82 -10.96 -12.97
C ILE A 257 9.49 -12.06 -11.95
N PRO A 258 10.31 -12.30 -10.92
CA PRO A 258 9.99 -13.25 -9.86
C PRO A 258 8.64 -12.93 -9.17
N LEU A 259 7.87 -13.96 -8.81
CA LEU A 259 6.54 -13.75 -8.18
C LEU A 259 6.64 -13.01 -6.84
N ASP A 260 7.74 -13.16 -6.12
CA ASP A 260 8.02 -12.46 -4.86
C ASP A 260 8.42 -10.98 -5.04
N LYS A 261 8.38 -10.47 -6.28
CA LYS A 261 8.57 -9.05 -6.63
C LYS A 261 7.34 -8.41 -7.28
N ILE A 262 6.23 -9.13 -7.41
CA ILE A 262 4.98 -8.62 -7.99
C ILE A 262 4.04 -8.13 -6.88
N LEU A 263 3.39 -6.99 -7.11
CA LEU A 263 2.25 -6.48 -6.36
C LEU A 263 1.02 -6.44 -7.27
N LEU A 264 -0.16 -6.62 -6.69
CA LEU A 264 -1.44 -6.44 -7.39
C LEU A 264 -1.94 -5.01 -7.18
N GLU A 265 -2.40 -4.40 -8.24
CA GLU A 265 -2.98 -3.06 -8.21
C GLU A 265 -4.07 -2.89 -9.26
N THR A 266 -4.86 -1.84 -9.12
CA THR A 266 -5.86 -1.46 -10.12
C THR A 266 -5.54 -0.19 -10.87
N ASP A 267 -4.92 0.78 -10.22
CA ASP A 267 -4.83 2.17 -10.68
C ASP A 267 -6.25 2.78 -10.88
N SER A 268 -7.20 2.34 -10.02
CA SER A 268 -8.60 2.79 -10.13
C SER A 268 -8.75 4.27 -9.79
N PRO A 269 -9.60 5.00 -10.54
CA PRO A 269 -10.69 4.54 -11.43
C PRO A 269 -10.27 4.12 -12.84
N TYR A 270 -8.98 4.12 -13.17
CA TYR A 270 -8.45 3.93 -14.51
C TYR A 270 -8.17 2.45 -14.84
N LEU A 271 -7.83 2.16 -16.10
CA LEU A 271 -7.20 0.92 -16.58
C LEU A 271 -7.94 -0.38 -16.24
N SER A 272 -9.28 -0.38 -16.30
CA SER A 272 -10.09 -1.58 -16.06
C SER A 272 -9.63 -2.77 -16.90
N PRO A 273 -9.51 -3.98 -16.27
CA PRO A 273 -9.13 -5.20 -16.98
C PRO A 273 -10.23 -5.66 -17.96
N GLU A 274 -9.88 -6.55 -18.88
CA GLU A 274 -10.89 -7.34 -19.60
C GLU A 274 -11.61 -8.28 -18.59
N PRO A 275 -12.93 -8.46 -18.67
CA PRO A 275 -13.84 -7.98 -19.73
C PRO A 275 -14.44 -6.59 -19.47
N HIS A 276 -14.00 -5.86 -18.44
CA HIS A 276 -14.59 -4.59 -17.99
C HIS A 276 -13.95 -3.35 -18.63
N ARG A 277 -13.13 -3.52 -19.64
CA ARG A 277 -12.41 -2.43 -20.30
C ARG A 277 -13.35 -1.32 -20.75
N GLY A 278 -13.00 -0.06 -20.39
CA GLY A 278 -13.79 1.13 -20.70
C GLY A 278 -14.86 1.49 -19.65
N ALA A 279 -15.06 0.65 -18.62
CA ALA A 279 -15.83 1.01 -17.44
C ALA A 279 -14.91 1.60 -16.35
N ARG A 280 -15.48 2.28 -15.36
CA ARG A 280 -14.75 2.70 -14.16
C ARG A 280 -14.17 1.49 -13.44
N ASN A 281 -12.87 1.52 -13.11
CA ASN A 281 -12.19 0.46 -12.40
C ASN A 281 -12.42 0.55 -10.87
N SER A 282 -12.17 -0.54 -10.17
CA SER A 282 -12.11 -0.61 -8.70
C SER A 282 -11.36 -1.87 -8.28
N SER A 283 -10.97 -1.96 -7.00
CA SER A 283 -10.32 -3.14 -6.44
C SER A 283 -11.12 -4.44 -6.61
N LEU A 284 -12.43 -4.37 -6.89
CA LEU A 284 -13.26 -5.53 -7.21
C LEU A 284 -12.81 -6.26 -8.48
N ASN A 285 -12.01 -5.62 -9.31
CA ASN A 285 -11.45 -6.19 -10.53
C ASN A 285 -10.09 -6.88 -10.36
N LEU A 286 -9.47 -6.82 -9.17
CA LEU A 286 -8.18 -7.48 -8.90
C LEU A 286 -8.17 -9.00 -9.14
N PRO A 287 -9.25 -9.76 -8.92
CA PRO A 287 -9.27 -11.17 -9.27
C PRO A 287 -8.90 -11.46 -10.73
N TYR A 288 -9.33 -10.62 -11.68
CA TYR A 288 -8.96 -10.80 -13.12
C TYR A 288 -7.46 -10.57 -13.35
N VAL A 289 -6.85 -9.67 -12.62
CA VAL A 289 -5.40 -9.42 -12.68
C VAL A 289 -4.64 -10.60 -12.10
N ALA A 290 -5.07 -11.11 -10.93
CA ALA A 290 -4.47 -12.25 -10.26
C ALA A 290 -4.57 -13.54 -11.14
N GLU A 291 -5.72 -13.78 -11.77
CA GLU A 291 -5.91 -14.90 -12.70
C GLU A 291 -4.96 -14.81 -13.92
N ALA A 292 -4.83 -13.60 -14.52
CA ALA A 292 -3.94 -13.42 -15.67
C ALA A 292 -2.47 -13.65 -15.29
N ILE A 293 -2.04 -13.22 -14.09
CA ILE A 293 -0.69 -13.48 -13.59
C ILE A 293 -0.51 -14.99 -13.31
N ALA A 294 -1.50 -15.65 -12.70
CA ALA A 294 -1.48 -17.07 -12.40
C ALA A 294 -1.27 -17.91 -13.67
N GLU A 295 -2.03 -17.60 -14.74
CA GLU A 295 -1.88 -18.24 -16.04
C GLU A 295 -0.46 -18.05 -16.61
N LEU A 296 0.08 -16.83 -16.59
CA LEU A 296 1.42 -16.53 -17.11
C LEU A 296 2.55 -17.21 -16.33
N LYS A 297 2.35 -17.37 -15.01
CA LYS A 297 3.32 -18.00 -14.09
C LYS A 297 3.19 -19.50 -13.98
N GLY A 298 2.08 -20.08 -14.44
CA GLY A 298 1.80 -21.50 -14.29
C GLY A 298 1.58 -21.92 -12.83
N VAL A 299 0.97 -21.06 -12.02
CA VAL A 299 0.66 -21.28 -10.59
C VAL A 299 -0.84 -21.08 -10.35
N SER A 300 -1.33 -21.39 -9.14
CA SER A 300 -2.74 -21.11 -8.80
C SER A 300 -2.96 -19.63 -8.51
N CYS A 301 -4.20 -19.16 -8.66
CA CYS A 301 -4.59 -17.78 -8.31
C CYS A 301 -4.35 -17.49 -6.82
N GLU A 302 -4.65 -18.46 -5.94
CA GLU A 302 -4.39 -18.35 -4.50
C GLU A 302 -2.89 -18.15 -4.21
N ALA A 303 -1.99 -18.83 -4.94
CA ALA A 303 -0.55 -18.65 -4.78
C ALA A 303 -0.10 -17.24 -5.19
N VAL A 304 -0.74 -16.66 -6.24
CA VAL A 304 -0.48 -15.26 -6.61
C VAL A 304 -0.96 -14.33 -5.52
N VAL A 305 -2.20 -14.47 -5.05
CA VAL A 305 -2.77 -13.61 -3.99
C VAL A 305 -1.91 -13.68 -2.72
N GLU A 306 -1.52 -14.88 -2.27
CA GLU A 306 -0.67 -15.06 -1.09
C GLU A 306 0.71 -14.41 -1.26
N ALA A 307 1.34 -14.61 -2.41
CA ALA A 307 2.66 -14.04 -2.68
C ALA A 307 2.61 -12.51 -2.72
N THR A 308 1.65 -11.95 -3.44
CA THR A 308 1.53 -10.49 -3.64
C THR A 308 1.10 -9.77 -2.36
N GLU A 309 0.21 -10.36 -1.54
CA GLU A 309 -0.12 -9.84 -0.22
C GLU A 309 1.13 -9.79 0.68
N ARG A 310 1.88 -10.89 0.76
CA ARG A 310 3.13 -10.94 1.54
C ARG A 310 4.17 -9.92 1.06
N ASN A 311 4.28 -9.75 -0.26
CA ASN A 311 5.20 -8.79 -0.87
C ASN A 311 4.82 -7.36 -0.50
N ALA A 312 3.53 -6.99 -0.64
CA ALA A 312 3.02 -5.67 -0.31
C ALA A 312 3.20 -5.36 1.19
N ARG A 313 2.84 -6.31 2.08
CA ARG A 313 3.09 -6.15 3.52
C ARG A 313 4.55 -5.93 3.85
N ARG A 314 5.46 -6.66 3.17
CA ARG A 314 6.91 -6.47 3.36
C ARG A 314 7.37 -5.10 2.90
N LEU A 315 6.91 -4.64 1.73
CA LEU A 315 7.29 -3.34 1.17
C LEU A 315 6.82 -2.20 2.06
N PHE A 316 5.55 -2.22 2.46
CA PHE A 316 4.92 -1.12 3.19
C PHE A 316 5.04 -1.23 4.73
N GLY A 317 5.67 -2.30 5.26
CA GLY A 317 5.90 -2.46 6.70
C GLY A 317 4.64 -2.80 7.51
N LEU A 318 3.65 -3.50 6.91
CA LEU A 318 2.33 -3.81 7.48
C LEU A 318 2.19 -5.25 8.00
#